data_dd3bb12b44250c5f60d296bc809417e3
#
_entry.id   dd3bb12b44250c5f60d296bc809417e3
#
_cell.length_a   1.000
_cell.length_b   1.000
_cell.length_c   1.000
_cell.angle_alpha   90.00
_cell.angle_beta   90.00
_cell.angle_gamma   90.00
#
_symmetry.space_group_name_H-M   'P 1'
#
loop_
_entity.id
_entity.type
_entity.pdbx_description
1 polymer ?
#
loop_
_entity_poly.entity_id
_entity_poly.type
_entity_poly.pdbx_seq_one_letter_code
_entity_poly.pdbx_strand_id
1 'polypeptide(L)'
;MNTATGSYPMASLYVGDLHPDITEAMLYEKFSPAGPVLSIRVCRDMITRRSLGYAYVNFSQPADAERALDTMNFDVVKGKPIRIMWSQRDPSLRKSGVGNVFIKNLDKSIDNKALYDTFSAFGNILSCKVVCDENGSKGYAFVHFETQDAADRAIEKMNGMLLNDRKVFVGRFKSRKEREAELGAKAKEFTNVYIKNFGDDMDDERLKELFEKY
;
A
#
# COMPACT_ATOMS: atom_id res chain seq x y z
N MET A 1 -26.85 14.47 -33.98
CA MET A 1 -26.60 15.14 -32.71
C MET A 1 -25.71 14.18 -31.86
N ASN A 2 -24.41 14.36 -31.93
CA ASN A 2 -23.47 13.58 -31.14
C ASN A 2 -23.38 14.19 -29.74
N THR A 3 -24.01 13.53 -28.77
CA THR A 3 -23.76 13.82 -27.37
C THR A 3 -22.41 13.22 -27.00
N ALA A 4 -21.37 14.04 -27.05
CA ALA A 4 -20.11 13.74 -26.41
C ALA A 4 -20.38 13.53 -24.93
N THR A 5 -20.30 12.28 -24.47
CA THR A 5 -20.20 11.97 -23.04
C THR A 5 -18.88 12.51 -22.53
N GLY A 6 -18.90 13.79 -22.15
CA GLY A 6 -17.77 14.41 -21.48
C GLY A 6 -17.49 13.62 -20.20
N SER A 7 -16.32 13.03 -20.14
CA SER A 7 -15.77 12.51 -18.90
C SER A 7 -15.68 13.67 -17.92
N TYR A 8 -16.61 13.76 -16.97
CA TYR A 8 -16.50 14.73 -15.89
C TYR A 8 -15.25 14.43 -15.09
N PRO A 9 -14.36 15.42 -14.87
CA PRO A 9 -13.17 15.19 -14.06
C PRO A 9 -13.58 14.69 -12.67
N MET A 10 -12.82 13.72 -12.16
CA MET A 10 -13.13 13.09 -10.89
C MET A 10 -13.01 14.08 -9.73
N ALA A 11 -14.09 14.25 -8.97
CA ALA A 11 -14.14 15.06 -7.76
C ALA A 11 -14.39 14.21 -6.49
N SER A 12 -14.19 12.92 -6.58
CA SER A 12 -14.42 11.94 -5.52
C SER A 12 -13.11 11.43 -4.94
N LEU A 13 -12.99 11.47 -3.62
CA LEU A 13 -11.86 10.95 -2.87
C LEU A 13 -12.26 9.73 -2.05
N TYR A 14 -11.36 8.75 -2.01
CA TYR A 14 -11.37 7.70 -1.01
C TYR A 14 -10.54 8.15 0.19
N VAL A 15 -11.08 7.98 1.39
CA VAL A 15 -10.40 8.31 2.65
C VAL A 15 -10.36 7.04 3.50
N GLY A 16 -9.19 6.49 3.70
CA GLY A 16 -8.98 5.24 4.43
C GLY A 16 -8.20 5.42 5.73
N ASP A 17 -7.99 4.31 6.42
CA ASP A 17 -7.33 4.22 7.72
C ASP A 17 -8.04 5.07 8.79
N LEU A 18 -9.37 5.16 8.72
CA LEU A 18 -10.20 5.91 9.64
C LEU A 18 -10.35 5.20 11.00
N HIS A 19 -10.29 5.97 12.06
CA HIS A 19 -10.70 5.51 13.38
C HIS A 19 -12.17 5.05 13.34
N PRO A 20 -12.55 3.97 14.08
CA PRO A 20 -13.91 3.42 14.04
C PRO A 20 -15.03 4.40 14.42
N ASP A 21 -14.72 5.40 15.20
CA ASP A 21 -15.68 6.39 15.70
C ASP A 21 -15.85 7.63 14.79
N ILE A 22 -15.16 7.66 13.65
CA ILE A 22 -15.29 8.78 12.70
C ILE A 22 -16.65 8.70 12.00
N THR A 23 -17.35 9.83 12.02
CA THR A 23 -18.66 10.03 11.40
C THR A 23 -18.57 10.91 10.17
N GLU A 24 -19.65 10.92 9.37
CA GLU A 24 -19.80 11.83 8.23
C GLU A 24 -19.68 13.30 8.63
N ALA A 25 -20.25 13.68 9.78
CA ALA A 25 -20.17 15.06 10.30
C ALA A 25 -18.71 15.47 10.58
N MET A 26 -17.92 14.61 11.17
CA MET A 26 -16.51 14.87 11.44
C MET A 26 -15.69 15.04 10.15
N LEU A 27 -15.95 14.20 9.15
CA LEU A 27 -15.31 14.32 7.85
C LEU A 27 -15.75 15.58 7.10
N TYR A 28 -17.02 15.96 7.24
CA TYR A 28 -17.52 17.20 6.66
C TYR A 28 -16.78 18.42 7.25
N GLU A 29 -16.64 18.51 8.56
CA GLU A 29 -15.86 19.58 9.20
C GLU A 29 -14.41 19.58 8.74
N LYS A 30 -13.81 18.40 8.61
CA LYS A 30 -12.41 18.27 8.18
C LYS A 30 -12.19 18.72 6.75
N PHE A 31 -13.08 18.32 5.82
CA PHE A 31 -12.89 18.55 4.39
C PHE A 31 -13.49 19.84 3.85
N SER A 32 -14.45 20.45 4.55
CA SER A 32 -15.09 21.70 4.12
C SER A 32 -14.12 22.87 3.87
N PRO A 33 -13.01 23.02 4.61
CA PRO A 33 -12.03 24.08 4.30
C PRO A 33 -11.36 23.95 2.92
N ALA A 34 -11.36 22.77 2.33
CA ALA A 34 -10.82 22.57 0.98
C ALA A 34 -11.75 23.06 -0.12
N GLY A 35 -13.05 23.11 0.13
CA GLY A 35 -14.08 23.56 -0.79
C GLY A 35 -15.44 22.92 -0.53
N PRO A 36 -16.48 23.28 -1.32
CA PRO A 36 -17.81 22.75 -1.15
C PRO A 36 -17.88 21.22 -1.31
N VAL A 37 -18.34 20.56 -0.27
CA VAL A 37 -18.55 19.11 -0.23
C VAL A 37 -19.97 18.78 -0.62
N LEU A 38 -20.15 17.95 -1.65
CA LEU A 38 -21.48 17.52 -2.11
C LEU A 38 -22.04 16.40 -1.23
N SER A 39 -21.23 15.42 -0.91
CA SER A 39 -21.66 14.28 -0.10
C SER A 39 -20.48 13.57 0.55
N ILE A 40 -20.76 12.95 1.68
CA ILE A 40 -19.83 12.09 2.39
C ILE A 40 -20.56 10.80 2.78
N ARG A 41 -19.88 9.68 2.64
CA ARG A 41 -20.38 8.38 3.06
C ARG A 41 -19.30 7.59 3.75
N VAL A 42 -19.44 7.33 5.04
CA VAL A 42 -18.64 6.35 5.77
C VAL A 42 -19.18 4.96 5.44
N CYS A 43 -18.30 4.08 4.96
CA CYS A 43 -18.69 2.71 4.65
C CYS A 43 -18.78 1.90 5.94
N ARG A 44 -19.90 1.17 6.09
CA ARG A 44 -20.23 0.43 7.30
C ARG A 44 -20.59 -1.01 6.97
N ASP A 45 -20.31 -1.90 7.88
CA ASP A 45 -20.77 -3.27 7.81
C ASP A 45 -22.31 -3.31 7.78
N MET A 46 -22.86 -4.11 6.88
CA MET A 46 -24.32 -4.17 6.67
C MET A 46 -25.09 -4.72 7.87
N ILE A 47 -24.48 -5.60 8.65
CA ILE A 47 -25.11 -6.29 9.78
C ILE A 47 -24.85 -5.52 11.07
N THR A 48 -23.58 -5.28 11.39
CA THR A 48 -23.18 -4.67 12.67
C THR A 48 -23.24 -3.15 12.65
N ARG A 49 -23.32 -2.53 11.47
CA ARG A 49 -23.28 -1.08 11.24
C ARG A 49 -22.00 -0.41 11.72
N ARG A 50 -20.98 -1.19 12.07
CA ARG A 50 -19.66 -0.67 12.42
C ARG A 50 -18.93 -0.14 11.19
N SER A 51 -18.17 0.92 11.39
CA SER A 51 -17.32 1.48 10.32
C SER A 51 -16.33 0.43 9.81
N LEU A 52 -16.21 0.36 8.49
CA LEU A 52 -15.19 -0.45 7.82
C LEU A 52 -13.82 0.27 7.75
N GLY A 53 -13.71 1.47 8.33
CA GLY A 53 -12.47 2.24 8.38
C GLY A 53 -12.17 3.05 7.12
N TYR A 54 -13.14 3.23 6.24
CA TYR A 54 -12.99 4.07 5.06
C TYR A 54 -14.28 4.79 4.67
N ALA A 55 -14.13 5.87 3.91
CA ALA A 55 -15.23 6.70 3.45
C ALA A 55 -14.97 7.25 2.04
N TYR A 56 -16.01 7.77 1.42
CA TYR A 56 -15.94 8.53 0.18
C TYR A 56 -16.38 9.96 0.43
N VAL A 57 -15.60 10.90 -0.07
CA VAL A 57 -15.88 12.34 -0.01
C VAL A 57 -15.99 12.87 -1.44
N ASN A 58 -17.14 13.44 -1.79
CA ASN A 58 -17.39 13.98 -3.10
C ASN A 58 -17.43 15.51 -3.02
N PHE A 59 -16.55 16.17 -3.77
CA PHE A 59 -16.51 17.62 -3.88
C PHE A 59 -17.34 18.11 -5.09
N SER A 60 -17.72 19.38 -5.05
CA SER A 60 -18.39 20.01 -6.19
C SER A 60 -17.44 20.23 -7.37
N GLN A 61 -16.15 20.47 -7.08
CA GLN A 61 -15.13 20.76 -8.07
C GLN A 61 -13.92 19.84 -7.92
N PRO A 62 -13.33 19.36 -9.04
CA PRO A 62 -12.12 18.56 -9.00
C PRO A 62 -10.93 19.26 -8.34
N ALA A 63 -10.81 20.59 -8.52
CA ALA A 63 -9.75 21.39 -7.91
C ALA A 63 -9.80 21.36 -6.36
N ASP A 64 -10.99 21.31 -5.79
CA ASP A 64 -11.17 21.24 -4.34
C ASP A 64 -10.79 19.86 -3.80
N ALA A 65 -11.13 18.81 -4.55
CA ALA A 65 -10.69 17.45 -4.23
C ALA A 65 -9.15 17.31 -4.31
N GLU A 66 -8.54 17.87 -5.34
CA GLU A 66 -7.07 17.89 -5.48
C GLU A 66 -6.40 18.64 -4.32
N ARG A 67 -6.95 19.81 -3.94
CA ARG A 67 -6.46 20.56 -2.77
C ARG A 67 -6.54 19.75 -1.49
N ALA A 68 -7.64 19.04 -1.26
CA ALA A 68 -7.78 18.16 -0.10
C ALA A 68 -6.74 17.02 -0.13
N LEU A 69 -6.53 16.41 -1.29
CA LEU A 69 -5.52 15.37 -1.47
C LEU A 69 -4.11 15.90 -1.13
N ASP A 70 -3.77 17.08 -1.63
CA ASP A 70 -2.43 17.65 -1.46
C ASP A 70 -2.18 18.19 -0.05
N THR A 71 -3.18 18.75 0.60
CA THR A 71 -3.00 19.48 1.87
C THR A 71 -3.45 18.70 3.12
N MET A 72 -4.34 17.73 2.97
CA MET A 72 -4.96 17.04 4.10
C MET A 72 -4.57 15.56 4.21
N ASN A 73 -3.86 15.02 3.21
CA ASN A 73 -3.42 13.63 3.25
C ASN A 73 -2.46 13.41 4.42
N PHE A 74 -2.66 12.31 5.13
CA PHE A 74 -1.92 11.91 6.33
C PHE A 74 -2.16 12.77 7.57
N ASP A 75 -3.11 13.70 7.53
CA ASP A 75 -3.53 14.43 8.72
C ASP A 75 -4.09 13.47 9.77
N VAL A 76 -3.80 13.76 11.03
CA VAL A 76 -4.27 12.94 12.15
C VAL A 76 -5.70 13.32 12.51
N VAL A 77 -6.62 12.37 12.42
CA VAL A 77 -8.01 12.50 12.85
C VAL A 77 -8.29 11.43 13.90
N LYS A 78 -8.68 11.81 15.09
CA LYS A 78 -8.84 10.92 16.26
C LYS A 78 -7.63 10.01 16.52
N GLY A 79 -6.43 10.58 16.44
CA GLY A 79 -5.19 9.87 16.74
C GLY A 79 -4.69 8.93 15.62
N LYS A 80 -5.37 8.86 14.47
CA LYS A 80 -4.93 8.06 13.31
C LYS A 80 -4.71 8.94 12.08
N PRO A 81 -3.55 8.82 11.41
CA PRO A 81 -3.32 9.47 10.13
C PRO A 81 -4.28 8.90 9.06
N ILE A 82 -5.04 9.78 8.44
CA ILE A 82 -5.92 9.40 7.33
C ILE A 82 -5.12 9.23 6.05
N ARG A 83 -5.60 8.38 5.17
CA ARG A 83 -5.00 8.13 3.87
C ARG A 83 -5.98 8.49 2.77
N ILE A 84 -5.64 9.52 1.99
CA ILE A 84 -6.50 10.05 0.93
C ILE A 84 -5.94 9.61 -0.42
N MET A 85 -6.82 9.18 -1.31
CA MET A 85 -6.50 8.89 -2.70
C MET A 85 -7.71 9.16 -3.60
N TRP A 86 -7.47 9.29 -4.90
CA TRP A 86 -8.58 9.37 -5.85
C TRP A 86 -9.44 8.12 -5.78
N SER A 87 -10.75 8.32 -5.78
CA SER A 87 -11.70 7.21 -5.84
C SER A 87 -11.74 6.65 -7.26
N GLN A 88 -10.99 5.57 -7.49
CA GLN A 88 -11.02 4.85 -8.75
C GLN A 88 -12.13 3.81 -8.73
N ARG A 89 -13.13 4.02 -9.58
CA ARG A 89 -14.25 3.09 -9.74
C ARG A 89 -13.92 1.90 -10.66
N ASP A 90 -12.85 2.01 -11.46
CA ASP A 90 -12.45 0.95 -12.36
C ASP A 90 -11.56 -0.09 -11.66
N PRO A 91 -12.09 -1.32 -11.43
CA PRO A 91 -11.30 -2.38 -10.82
C PRO A 91 -10.16 -2.89 -11.70
N SER A 92 -10.20 -2.63 -13.02
CA SER A 92 -9.18 -3.12 -13.96
C SER A 92 -7.81 -2.51 -13.67
N LEU A 93 -7.74 -1.23 -13.33
CA LEU A 93 -6.51 -0.54 -12.97
C LEU A 93 -5.85 -1.13 -11.70
N ARG A 94 -6.65 -1.58 -10.75
CA ARG A 94 -6.14 -2.25 -9.54
C ARG A 94 -5.66 -3.68 -9.81
N LYS A 95 -6.28 -4.37 -10.75
CA LYS A 95 -5.96 -5.77 -11.09
C LYS A 95 -4.82 -5.90 -12.09
N SER A 96 -4.53 -4.86 -12.85
CA SER A 96 -3.51 -4.89 -13.91
C SER A 96 -2.08 -5.08 -13.38
N GLY A 97 -1.82 -4.73 -12.12
CA GLY A 97 -0.48 -4.75 -11.54
C GLY A 97 0.46 -3.66 -12.07
N VAL A 98 -0.01 -2.85 -13.01
CA VAL A 98 0.76 -1.74 -13.59
C VAL A 98 1.03 -0.67 -12.54
N GLY A 99 2.27 -0.24 -12.41
CA GLY A 99 2.67 0.81 -11.48
C GLY A 99 2.78 0.38 -10.01
N ASN A 100 2.53 -0.87 -9.68
CA ASN A 100 2.61 -1.39 -8.32
C ASN A 100 4.04 -1.79 -7.94
N VAL A 101 4.51 -1.21 -6.84
CA VAL A 101 5.85 -1.44 -6.27
C VAL A 101 5.70 -2.00 -4.86
N PHE A 102 6.50 -3.01 -4.56
CA PHE A 102 6.63 -3.61 -3.23
C PHE A 102 7.96 -3.20 -2.61
N ILE A 103 7.90 -2.75 -1.36
CA ILE A 103 9.07 -2.33 -0.58
C ILE A 103 9.14 -3.18 0.68
N LYS A 104 10.29 -3.73 0.99
CA LYS A 104 10.53 -4.48 2.22
C LYS A 104 11.82 -4.05 2.91
N ASN A 105 12.01 -4.51 4.14
CA ASN A 105 13.09 -4.13 5.03
C ASN A 105 13.06 -2.64 5.39
N LEU A 106 11.86 -2.06 5.48
CA LEU A 106 11.66 -0.71 5.97
C LEU A 106 11.91 -0.63 7.48
N ASP A 107 12.54 0.46 7.90
CA ASP A 107 12.59 0.82 9.32
C ASP A 107 11.16 1.03 9.86
N LYS A 108 10.93 0.64 11.11
CA LYS A 108 9.61 0.74 11.74
C LYS A 108 9.14 2.19 11.95
N SER A 109 10.04 3.14 11.91
CA SER A 109 9.73 4.58 12.03
C SER A 109 9.16 5.20 10.75
N ILE A 110 9.28 4.51 9.61
CA ILE A 110 8.77 5.01 8.34
C ILE A 110 7.26 4.81 8.29
N ASP A 111 6.53 5.91 8.26
CA ASP A 111 5.07 5.96 8.13
C ASP A 111 4.63 6.19 6.67
N ASN A 112 3.32 6.25 6.45
CA ASN A 112 2.76 6.50 5.12
C ASN A 112 3.22 7.83 4.52
N LYS A 113 3.33 8.87 5.34
CA LYS A 113 3.76 10.20 4.89
C LYS A 113 5.22 10.20 4.43
N ALA A 114 6.11 9.62 5.23
CA ALA A 114 7.53 9.49 4.89
C ALA A 114 7.73 8.66 3.62
N LEU A 115 6.98 7.57 3.48
CA LEU A 115 6.97 6.75 2.28
C LEU A 115 6.51 7.54 1.04
N TYR A 116 5.42 8.28 1.17
CA TYR A 116 4.88 9.11 0.10
C TYR A 116 5.89 10.18 -0.34
N ASP A 117 6.44 10.93 0.61
CA ASP A 117 7.41 12.00 0.34
C ASP A 117 8.67 11.47 -0.36
N THR A 118 9.13 10.29 0.05
CA THR A 118 10.31 9.66 -0.54
C THR A 118 10.06 9.20 -1.98
N PHE A 119 8.92 8.57 -2.25
CA PHE A 119 8.63 7.96 -3.55
C PHE A 119 7.94 8.91 -4.55
N SER A 120 7.36 10.01 -4.09
CA SER A 120 6.69 11.00 -4.97
C SER A 120 7.63 11.67 -5.96
N ALA A 121 8.93 11.68 -5.69
CA ALA A 121 9.96 12.20 -6.60
C ALA A 121 10.04 11.44 -7.94
N PHE A 122 9.55 10.21 -8.00
CA PHE A 122 9.62 9.37 -9.21
C PHE A 122 8.41 9.50 -10.13
N GLY A 123 7.30 10.00 -9.62
CA GLY A 123 6.08 10.20 -10.36
C GLY A 123 4.86 10.33 -9.46
N ASN A 124 3.69 10.49 -10.09
CA ASN A 124 2.45 10.61 -9.36
C ASN A 124 2.06 9.29 -8.70
N ILE A 125 1.75 9.37 -7.40
CA ILE A 125 1.35 8.21 -6.58
C ILE A 125 -0.17 8.18 -6.48
N LEU A 126 -0.78 7.08 -6.90
CA LEU A 126 -2.22 6.85 -6.75
C LEU A 126 -2.56 6.39 -5.33
N SER A 127 -1.73 5.56 -4.74
CA SER A 127 -1.86 5.13 -3.34
C SER A 127 -0.54 4.64 -2.77
N CYS A 128 -0.36 4.79 -1.47
CA CYS A 128 0.74 4.17 -0.75
C CYS A 128 0.27 3.70 0.63
N LYS A 129 0.85 2.61 1.10
CA LYS A 129 0.51 2.06 2.41
C LYS A 129 1.68 1.29 3.01
N VAL A 130 2.08 1.69 4.21
CA VAL A 130 2.91 0.87 5.10
C VAL A 130 2.01 -0.13 5.81
N VAL A 131 2.33 -1.40 5.74
CA VAL A 131 1.55 -2.44 6.40
C VAL A 131 1.92 -2.49 7.87
N CYS A 132 0.91 -2.35 8.72
CA CYS A 132 1.04 -2.35 10.17
C CYS A 132 0.17 -3.44 10.78
N ASP A 133 0.55 -3.88 11.97
CA ASP A 133 -0.26 -4.72 12.86
C ASP A 133 -0.36 -4.06 14.24
N GLU A 134 -0.81 -4.81 15.24
CA GLU A 134 -0.94 -4.34 16.63
C GLU A 134 0.39 -3.84 17.24
N ASN A 135 1.52 -4.32 16.73
CA ASN A 135 2.86 -3.97 17.19
C ASN A 135 3.51 -2.84 16.36
N GLY A 136 2.79 -2.27 15.40
CA GLY A 136 3.26 -1.21 14.51
C GLY A 136 3.62 -1.69 13.10
N SER A 137 4.61 -1.07 12.48
CA SER A 137 5.02 -1.41 11.12
C SER A 137 5.58 -2.82 11.00
N LYS A 138 5.12 -3.57 10.02
CA LYS A 138 5.67 -4.89 9.65
C LYS A 138 6.96 -4.81 8.84
N GLY A 139 7.42 -3.61 8.51
CA GLY A 139 8.64 -3.39 7.73
C GLY A 139 8.49 -3.59 6.23
N TYR A 140 7.27 -3.60 5.71
CA TYR A 140 7.02 -3.61 4.28
C TYR A 140 5.85 -2.70 3.88
N ALA A 141 5.85 -2.28 2.63
CA ALA A 141 4.90 -1.31 2.10
C ALA A 141 4.60 -1.55 0.62
N PHE A 142 3.54 -0.91 0.17
CA PHE A 142 3.14 -0.88 -1.23
C PHE A 142 3.02 0.56 -1.69
N VAL A 143 3.49 0.84 -2.90
CA VAL A 143 3.30 2.12 -3.60
C VAL A 143 2.74 1.84 -4.97
N HIS A 144 1.64 2.48 -5.31
CA HIS A 144 1.02 2.39 -6.62
C HIS A 144 1.21 3.71 -7.36
N PHE A 145 2.07 3.69 -8.36
CA PHE A 145 2.28 4.81 -9.27
C PHE A 145 1.23 4.84 -10.38
N GLU A 146 0.98 6.02 -10.90
CA GLU A 146 0.08 6.22 -12.03
C GLU A 146 0.59 5.55 -13.30
N THR A 147 1.92 5.52 -13.50
CA THR A 147 2.57 4.95 -14.68
C THR A 147 3.57 3.85 -14.31
N GLN A 148 3.76 2.90 -15.22
CA GLN A 148 4.79 1.86 -15.08
C GLN A 148 6.20 2.47 -15.12
N ASP A 149 6.43 3.50 -15.93
CA ASP A 149 7.73 4.19 -16.02
C ASP A 149 8.15 4.79 -14.68
N ALA A 150 7.22 5.39 -13.94
CA ALA A 150 7.49 5.92 -12.60
C ALA A 150 7.85 4.78 -11.61
N ALA A 151 7.14 3.66 -11.68
CA ALA A 151 7.45 2.48 -10.88
C ALA A 151 8.84 1.92 -11.19
N ASP A 152 9.20 1.81 -12.46
CA ASP A 152 10.50 1.30 -12.90
C ASP A 152 11.64 2.21 -12.45
N ARG A 153 11.47 3.53 -12.53
CA ARG A 153 12.46 4.50 -12.00
C ARG A 153 12.62 4.38 -10.50
N ALA A 154 11.53 4.21 -9.76
CA ALA A 154 11.56 4.02 -8.32
C ALA A 154 12.32 2.74 -7.93
N ILE A 155 12.07 1.64 -8.63
CA ILE A 155 12.77 0.36 -8.42
C ILE A 155 14.27 0.54 -8.70
N GLU A 156 14.63 1.12 -9.83
CA GLU A 156 16.02 1.32 -10.22
C GLU A 156 16.79 2.19 -9.22
N LYS A 157 16.18 3.29 -8.77
CA LYS A 157 16.85 4.27 -7.90
C LYS A 157 16.85 3.89 -6.43
N MET A 158 15.81 3.23 -5.95
CA MET A 158 15.61 3.01 -4.52
C MET A 158 15.99 1.60 -4.05
N ASN A 159 16.04 0.61 -4.97
CA ASN A 159 16.43 -0.73 -4.57
C ASN A 159 17.87 -0.77 -4.06
N GLY A 160 18.04 -1.23 -2.84
CA GLY A 160 19.33 -1.28 -2.17
C GLY A 160 19.80 0.02 -1.52
N MET A 161 19.00 1.08 -1.58
CA MET A 161 19.30 2.35 -0.90
C MET A 161 19.10 2.25 0.61
N LEU A 162 19.82 3.08 1.36
CA LEU A 162 19.65 3.21 2.80
C LEU A 162 18.55 4.21 3.12
N LEU A 163 17.51 3.74 3.81
CA LEU A 163 16.49 4.57 4.44
C LEU A 163 16.53 4.33 5.94
N ASN A 164 16.80 5.38 6.73
CA ASN A 164 16.97 5.29 8.18
C ASN A 164 17.92 4.16 8.60
N ASP A 165 19.12 4.12 7.99
CA ASP A 165 20.17 3.11 8.23
C ASP A 165 19.79 1.65 7.90
N ARG A 166 18.69 1.43 7.19
CA ARG A 166 18.29 0.12 6.68
C ARG A 166 18.29 0.08 5.16
N LYS A 167 18.92 -0.93 4.62
CA LYS A 167 18.95 -1.18 3.18
C LYS A 167 17.60 -1.73 2.73
N VAL A 168 16.84 -0.91 1.99
CA VAL A 168 15.52 -1.31 1.51
C VAL A 168 15.59 -2.13 0.24
N PHE A 169 14.69 -3.09 0.14
CA PHE A 169 14.42 -3.79 -1.11
C PHE A 169 13.22 -3.14 -1.79
N VAL A 170 13.36 -2.77 -3.06
CA VAL A 170 12.29 -2.22 -3.88
C VAL A 170 12.17 -3.04 -5.14
N GLY A 171 11.01 -3.60 -5.39
CA GLY A 171 10.76 -4.44 -6.53
C GLY A 171 9.33 -4.34 -7.04
N ARG A 172 9.07 -4.95 -8.19
CA ARG A 172 7.73 -5.05 -8.71
C ARG A 172 6.85 -5.87 -7.76
N PHE A 173 5.63 -5.40 -7.56
CA PHE A 173 4.63 -6.19 -6.84
C PHE A 173 4.31 -7.48 -7.59
N LYS A 174 4.37 -8.59 -6.88
CA LYS A 174 3.95 -9.90 -7.36
C LYS A 174 2.80 -10.41 -6.52
N SER A 175 1.77 -10.92 -7.17
CA SER A 175 0.65 -11.55 -6.48
C SER A 175 1.12 -12.78 -5.69
N ARG A 176 0.33 -13.21 -4.71
CA ARG A 176 0.64 -14.43 -3.95
C ARG A 176 0.84 -15.64 -4.87
N LYS A 177 -0.02 -15.77 -5.89
CA LYS A 177 0.04 -16.86 -6.87
C LYS A 177 1.34 -16.83 -7.68
N GLU A 178 1.77 -15.64 -8.13
CA GLU A 178 3.05 -15.47 -8.85
C GLU A 178 4.24 -15.83 -7.97
N ARG A 179 4.24 -15.38 -6.70
CA ARG A 179 5.30 -15.70 -5.75
C ARG A 179 5.36 -17.21 -5.44
N GLU A 180 4.21 -17.84 -5.27
CA GLU A 180 4.14 -19.29 -5.04
C GLU A 180 4.63 -20.08 -6.26
N ALA A 181 4.32 -19.64 -7.47
CA ALA A 181 4.81 -20.26 -8.70
C ALA A 181 6.34 -20.12 -8.86
N GLU A 182 6.88 -18.91 -8.58
CA GLU A 182 8.33 -18.67 -8.62
C GLU A 182 9.08 -19.47 -7.54
N LEU A 183 8.54 -19.53 -6.32
CA LEU A 183 9.12 -20.32 -5.22
C LEU A 183 9.08 -21.81 -5.56
N GLY A 184 7.99 -22.29 -6.16
CA GLY A 184 7.87 -23.66 -6.62
C GLY A 184 8.87 -24.02 -7.73
N ALA A 185 9.12 -23.09 -8.67
CA ALA A 185 10.13 -23.26 -9.70
C ALA A 185 11.56 -23.26 -9.11
N LYS A 186 11.85 -22.32 -8.21
CA LYS A 186 13.14 -22.24 -7.50
C LYS A 186 13.37 -23.42 -6.55
N ALA A 187 12.31 -23.93 -5.92
CA ALA A 187 12.41 -25.09 -5.02
C ALA A 187 12.93 -26.34 -5.72
N LYS A 188 12.72 -26.47 -7.03
CA LYS A 188 13.28 -27.55 -7.85
C LYS A 188 14.78 -27.42 -8.10
N GLU A 189 15.33 -26.23 -7.91
CA GLU A 189 16.74 -25.89 -8.09
C GLU A 189 17.51 -25.83 -6.76
N PHE A 190 16.80 -25.93 -5.62
CA PHE A 190 17.45 -25.87 -4.32
C PHE A 190 18.17 -27.17 -3.99
N THR A 191 19.44 -27.03 -3.69
CA THR A 191 20.29 -28.07 -3.15
C THR A 191 20.44 -28.01 -1.62
N ASN A 192 19.92 -26.94 -1.00
CA ASN A 192 19.96 -26.78 0.46
C ASN A 192 18.81 -27.49 1.14
N VAL A 193 19.13 -28.33 2.09
CA VAL A 193 18.20 -29.08 2.93
C VAL A 193 18.23 -28.53 4.34
N TYR A 194 17.06 -28.16 4.86
CA TYR A 194 16.90 -27.75 6.26
C TYR A 194 16.34 -28.89 7.08
N ILE A 195 17.05 -29.25 8.15
CA ILE A 195 16.69 -30.35 9.05
C ILE A 195 16.30 -29.78 10.40
N LYS A 196 15.25 -30.31 10.99
CA LYS A 196 14.70 -29.91 12.28
C LYS A 196 14.42 -31.12 13.16
N ASN A 197 14.56 -30.95 14.47
CA ASN A 197 14.26 -31.98 15.47
C ASN A 197 15.16 -33.23 15.41
N PHE A 198 16.44 -33.04 15.16
CA PHE A 198 17.43 -34.11 15.37
C PHE A 198 17.95 -34.11 16.82
N GLY A 199 18.33 -35.28 17.36
CA GLY A 199 18.76 -35.40 18.75
C GLY A 199 20.13 -34.76 19.03
N ASP A 200 20.43 -34.53 20.31
CA ASP A 200 21.64 -33.84 20.77
C ASP A 200 22.93 -34.63 20.47
N ASP A 201 22.82 -35.89 20.08
CA ASP A 201 23.92 -36.80 19.70
C ASP A 201 24.25 -36.74 18.20
N MET A 202 23.57 -35.90 17.42
CA MET A 202 23.80 -35.70 16.00
C MET A 202 24.84 -34.60 15.79
N ASP A 203 26.03 -34.94 15.36
CA ASP A 203 27.10 -34.03 14.98
C ASP A 203 27.18 -33.85 13.45
N ASP A 204 28.01 -32.92 13.01
CA ASP A 204 28.16 -32.58 11.58
C ASP A 204 28.68 -33.76 10.75
N GLU A 205 29.53 -34.61 11.32
CA GLU A 205 30.08 -35.76 10.63
C GLU A 205 29.02 -36.84 10.39
N ARG A 206 28.21 -37.14 11.38
CA ARG A 206 27.07 -38.08 11.25
C ARG A 206 26.00 -37.56 10.31
N LEU A 207 25.77 -36.27 10.34
CA LEU A 207 24.83 -35.61 9.41
C LEU A 207 25.33 -35.76 7.97
N LYS A 208 26.62 -35.52 7.74
CA LYS A 208 27.26 -35.66 6.43
C LYS A 208 27.19 -37.10 5.92
N GLU A 209 27.53 -38.08 6.73
CA GLU A 209 27.43 -39.51 6.39
C GLU A 209 26.01 -39.93 5.99
N LEU A 210 24.99 -39.36 6.66
CA LEU A 210 23.60 -39.66 6.37
C LEU A 210 23.19 -39.17 4.99
N PHE A 211 23.71 -38.00 4.53
CA PHE A 211 23.34 -37.36 3.28
C PHE A 211 24.30 -37.63 2.11
N GLU A 212 25.49 -38.24 2.35
CA GLU A 212 26.44 -38.62 1.29
C GLU A 212 25.88 -39.67 0.30
N LYS A 213 24.74 -40.29 0.65
CA LYS A 213 24.12 -41.36 -0.15
C LYS A 213 23.11 -40.82 -1.20
N TYR A 214 22.88 -39.53 -1.23
CA TYR A 214 21.89 -38.89 -2.09
C TYR A 214 22.50 -37.79 -2.95
#